data_e77f7dcb6916653143ae04fa3971b042
#
_entry.id   e77f7dcb6916653143ae04fa3971b042
#
_cell.length_a   1.000
_cell.length_b   1.000
_cell.length_c   1.000
_cell.angle_alpha   90.00
_cell.angle_beta   90.00
_cell.angle_gamma   90.00
#
_symmetry.space_group_name_H-M   'P 1'
#
loop_
_entity.id
_entity.type
_entity.pdbx_description
1 polymer ?
#
loop_
_entity_poly.entity_id
_entity_poly.type
_entity_poly.pdbx_seq_one_letter_code
_entity_poly.pdbx_strand_id
1 'polypeptide(L)'
;VKDECEMVLIGYLAFLDPPKESTADAIRALKAHGVTTKILTGDNDKVTRTICKQVGLEVRNMLLGSDLDNMTDEQLARAVETTEVFAKLTPDQKARVVSVLRENGHTVGFMGDGINDAAAMKAADIGISVDTAVDVAKESADIILLEKDLMVLEEGIIEGRKTYANMIKYIKMTASSNFGNMFSVLAASALLPFLPMMSVHLIFLNLIYDLSCTAIPWDNVDEEFIATPRKWDASSVGSFMIWIGPTSSIFDFTTYIFMYFVFCPLFVSKGVLFNDLAAHYSGAELAAMQAR
;
A
#
# COMPACT_ATOMS: atom_id res chain seq x y z
N VAL A 1 -46.08 28.86 9.25
CA VAL A 1 -47.28 27.98 9.41
C VAL A 1 -48.59 28.76 9.25
N LYS A 2 -48.69 30.02 9.71
CA LYS A 2 -49.93 30.82 9.53
C LYS A 2 -50.14 31.27 8.08
N ASP A 3 -49.06 31.40 7.29
CA ASP A 3 -49.09 31.85 5.91
C ASP A 3 -49.09 30.69 4.89
N GLU A 4 -49.08 29.44 5.38
CA GLU A 4 -49.10 28.22 4.57
C GLU A 4 -50.48 27.56 4.57
N CYS A 5 -51.52 28.34 4.71
CA CYS A 5 -52.94 27.91 4.71
C CYS A 5 -53.56 28.22 3.36
N GLU A 6 -54.48 27.38 2.91
CA GLU A 6 -55.31 27.57 1.69
C GLU A 6 -54.46 27.67 0.40
N MET A 7 -53.31 27.03 0.37
CA MET A 7 -52.48 27.00 -0.82
C MET A 7 -53.12 26.18 -1.93
N VAL A 8 -53.05 26.70 -3.15
CA VAL A 8 -53.44 26.00 -4.36
C VAL A 8 -52.20 25.53 -5.09
N LEU A 9 -52.05 24.23 -5.31
CA LEU A 9 -50.96 23.67 -6.09
C LEU A 9 -51.09 24.16 -7.56
N ILE A 10 -50.20 25.05 -7.99
CA ILE A 10 -50.20 25.59 -9.36
C ILE A 10 -49.45 24.60 -10.29
N GLY A 11 -48.42 23.89 -9.78
CA GLY A 11 -47.64 22.94 -10.55
C GLY A 11 -46.40 22.51 -9.78
N TYR A 12 -45.59 21.70 -10.39
CA TYR A 12 -44.29 21.29 -9.87
C TYR A 12 -43.24 21.33 -10.98
N LEU A 13 -42.00 21.57 -10.60
CA LEU A 13 -40.83 21.45 -11.47
C LEU A 13 -40.10 20.17 -11.11
N ALA A 14 -39.89 19.33 -12.10
CA ALA A 14 -39.09 18.11 -11.93
C ALA A 14 -37.70 18.35 -12.54
N PHE A 15 -36.68 18.13 -11.74
CA PHE A 15 -35.29 18.19 -12.19
C PHE A 15 -34.76 16.76 -12.27
N LEU A 16 -34.09 16.44 -13.37
CA LEU A 16 -33.39 15.19 -13.55
C LEU A 16 -31.91 15.46 -13.28
N ASP A 17 -31.33 14.73 -12.33
CA ASP A 17 -29.88 14.68 -12.12
C ASP A 17 -29.36 13.33 -12.65
N PRO A 18 -28.98 13.27 -13.93
CA PRO A 18 -28.55 12.01 -14.54
C PRO A 18 -27.16 11.63 -14.05
N PRO A 19 -26.91 10.33 -13.84
CA PRO A 19 -25.57 9.86 -13.58
C PRO A 19 -24.67 10.15 -14.79
N LYS A 20 -23.36 10.30 -14.54
CA LYS A 20 -22.40 10.48 -15.62
C LYS A 20 -22.29 9.21 -16.47
N GLU A 21 -22.10 9.36 -17.77
CA GLU A 21 -22.00 8.25 -18.72
C GLU A 21 -20.86 7.27 -18.36
N SER A 22 -19.72 7.79 -17.89
CA SER A 22 -18.55 6.98 -17.46
C SER A 22 -18.77 6.17 -16.19
N THR A 23 -19.82 6.44 -15.40
CA THR A 23 -20.02 5.80 -14.09
C THR A 23 -20.17 4.28 -14.18
N ALA A 24 -20.93 3.81 -15.17
CA ALA A 24 -21.17 2.38 -15.39
C ALA A 24 -19.87 1.63 -15.75
N ASP A 25 -19.04 2.24 -16.60
CA ASP A 25 -17.78 1.67 -17.03
C ASP A 25 -16.77 1.64 -15.89
N ALA A 26 -16.68 2.72 -15.11
CA ALA A 26 -15.82 2.79 -13.94
C ALA A 26 -16.18 1.75 -12.87
N ILE A 27 -17.46 1.55 -12.57
CA ILE A 27 -17.91 0.52 -11.61
C ILE A 27 -17.52 -0.87 -12.11
N ARG A 28 -17.63 -1.14 -13.40
CA ARG A 28 -17.20 -2.42 -14.00
C ARG A 28 -15.69 -2.61 -13.93
N ALA A 29 -14.93 -1.58 -14.22
CA ALA A 29 -13.47 -1.60 -14.16
C ALA A 29 -12.97 -1.81 -12.72
N LEU A 30 -13.52 -1.09 -11.73
CA LEU A 30 -13.25 -1.30 -10.31
C LEU A 30 -13.53 -2.75 -9.88
N LYS A 31 -14.66 -3.30 -10.29
CA LYS A 31 -15.02 -4.69 -10.00
C LYS A 31 -14.06 -5.70 -10.63
N ALA A 32 -13.61 -5.45 -11.86
CA ALA A 32 -12.60 -6.29 -12.53
C ALA A 32 -11.27 -6.33 -11.77
N HIS A 33 -10.93 -5.25 -11.06
CA HIS A 33 -9.76 -5.15 -10.20
C HIS A 33 -10.04 -5.55 -8.74
N GLY A 34 -11.15 -6.26 -8.47
CA GLY A 34 -11.48 -6.78 -7.14
C GLY A 34 -11.89 -5.72 -6.12
N VAL A 35 -12.36 -4.55 -6.58
CA VAL A 35 -12.93 -3.51 -5.71
C VAL A 35 -14.44 -3.63 -5.70
N THR A 36 -15.03 -3.84 -4.52
CA THR A 36 -16.48 -3.88 -4.33
C THR A 36 -17.01 -2.46 -4.09
N THR A 37 -17.92 -2.01 -4.94
CA THR A 37 -18.55 -0.70 -4.81
C THR A 37 -19.86 -0.80 -4.04
N LYS A 38 -20.03 0.07 -3.04
CA LYS A 38 -21.28 0.24 -2.27
C LYS A 38 -21.77 1.68 -2.38
N ILE A 39 -23.08 1.87 -2.40
CA ILE A 39 -23.69 3.21 -2.47
C ILE A 39 -24.30 3.57 -1.12
N LEU A 40 -23.85 4.68 -0.54
CA LEU A 40 -24.34 5.25 0.69
C LEU A 40 -24.92 6.65 0.41
N THR A 41 -26.24 6.78 0.42
CA THR A 41 -26.90 8.04 0.06
C THR A 41 -27.97 8.47 1.09
N GLY A 42 -28.16 9.79 1.22
CA GLY A 42 -29.30 10.35 1.92
C GLY A 42 -30.62 10.36 1.13
N ASP A 43 -30.55 10.02 -0.15
CA ASP A 43 -31.70 10.05 -1.07
C ASP A 43 -32.72 8.96 -0.79
N ASN A 44 -33.89 9.15 -1.37
CA ASN A 44 -34.99 8.22 -1.29
C ASN A 44 -34.65 6.90 -2.03
N ASP A 45 -35.09 5.78 -1.47
CA ASP A 45 -34.91 4.42 -1.99
C ASP A 45 -35.36 4.23 -3.45
N LYS A 46 -36.47 4.88 -3.83
CA LYS A 46 -36.98 4.78 -5.22
C LYS A 46 -36.08 5.50 -6.22
N VAL A 47 -35.61 6.70 -5.87
CA VAL A 47 -34.66 7.48 -6.68
C VAL A 47 -33.36 6.72 -6.81
N THR A 48 -32.83 6.24 -5.69
CA THR A 48 -31.58 5.47 -5.64
C THR A 48 -31.64 4.21 -6.51
N ARG A 49 -32.74 3.44 -6.43
CA ARG A 49 -32.93 2.27 -7.32
C ARG A 49 -32.92 2.63 -8.81
N THR A 50 -33.54 3.76 -9.16
CA THR A 50 -33.61 4.20 -10.56
C THR A 50 -32.22 4.57 -11.06
N ILE A 51 -31.45 5.31 -10.28
CA ILE A 51 -30.05 5.68 -10.61
C ILE A 51 -29.18 4.43 -10.71
N CYS A 52 -29.24 3.52 -9.73
CA CYS A 52 -28.47 2.26 -9.78
C CYS A 52 -28.75 1.46 -11.07
N LYS A 53 -30.03 1.39 -11.49
CA LYS A 53 -30.40 0.71 -12.73
C LYS A 53 -29.80 1.39 -13.96
N GLN A 54 -29.77 2.73 -13.99
CA GLN A 54 -29.20 3.49 -15.10
C GLN A 54 -27.68 3.27 -15.23
N VAL A 55 -26.96 3.14 -14.11
CA VAL A 55 -25.51 2.87 -14.11
C VAL A 55 -25.16 1.39 -14.19
N GLY A 56 -26.17 0.51 -14.39
CA GLY A 56 -25.94 -0.93 -14.53
C GLY A 56 -25.57 -1.65 -13.24
N LEU A 57 -25.80 -1.02 -12.08
CA LEU A 57 -25.59 -1.64 -10.78
C LEU A 57 -26.83 -2.44 -10.39
N GLU A 58 -26.68 -3.76 -10.31
CA GLU A 58 -27.76 -4.64 -9.85
C GLU A 58 -27.92 -4.51 -8.33
N VAL A 59 -29.05 -3.99 -7.88
CA VAL A 59 -29.37 -3.84 -6.46
C VAL A 59 -30.11 -5.07 -5.97
N ARG A 60 -29.43 -6.01 -5.38
CA ARG A 60 -30.01 -7.20 -4.76
C ARG A 60 -30.51 -6.89 -3.37
N ASN A 61 -29.68 -6.24 -2.57
CA ASN A 61 -29.98 -5.89 -1.19
C ASN A 61 -29.86 -4.37 -1.00
N MET A 62 -30.89 -3.79 -0.36
CA MET A 62 -30.91 -2.39 0.03
C MET A 62 -31.40 -2.28 1.47
N LEU A 63 -30.68 -1.48 2.28
CA LEU A 63 -31.07 -1.12 3.64
C LEU A 63 -31.37 0.37 3.72
N LEU A 64 -32.33 0.71 4.55
CA LEU A 64 -32.69 2.11 4.85
C LEU A 64 -32.07 2.55 6.17
N GLY A 65 -31.90 3.86 6.35
CA GLY A 65 -31.43 4.42 7.63
C GLY A 65 -32.24 3.94 8.83
N SER A 66 -33.58 3.83 8.69
CA SER A 66 -34.46 3.27 9.72
C SER A 66 -34.16 1.81 10.08
N ASP A 67 -33.65 1.03 9.15
CA ASP A 67 -33.30 -0.36 9.41
C ASP A 67 -32.00 -0.42 10.24
N LEU A 68 -31.04 0.48 9.94
CA LEU A 68 -29.79 0.59 10.68
C LEU A 68 -29.99 0.98 12.15
N ASP A 69 -30.95 1.86 12.43
CA ASP A 69 -31.28 2.30 13.80
C ASP A 69 -31.78 1.15 14.69
N ASN A 70 -32.38 0.13 14.08
CA ASN A 70 -32.91 -1.04 14.78
C ASN A 70 -31.90 -2.23 14.82
N MET A 71 -30.72 -2.10 14.20
CA MET A 71 -29.69 -3.14 14.16
C MET A 71 -28.65 -2.94 15.26
N THR A 72 -28.26 -4.04 15.91
CA THR A 72 -27.04 -4.08 16.71
C THR A 72 -25.80 -4.06 15.80
N ASP A 73 -24.62 -3.72 16.33
CA ASP A 73 -23.38 -3.67 15.54
C ASP A 73 -23.03 -5.05 14.95
N GLU A 74 -23.32 -6.14 15.67
CA GLU A 74 -23.13 -7.50 15.15
C GLU A 74 -24.06 -7.83 13.97
N GLN A 75 -25.30 -7.34 14.02
CA GLN A 75 -26.26 -7.53 12.92
C GLN A 75 -25.84 -6.68 11.70
N LEU A 76 -25.42 -5.44 11.95
CA LEU A 76 -24.93 -4.55 10.91
C LEU A 76 -23.65 -5.12 10.27
N ALA A 77 -22.71 -5.67 11.06
CA ALA A 77 -21.49 -6.28 10.56
C ALA A 77 -21.75 -7.40 9.54
N ARG A 78 -22.79 -8.19 9.74
CA ARG A 78 -23.21 -9.22 8.77
C ARG A 78 -23.93 -8.62 7.57
N ALA A 79 -24.80 -7.64 7.83
CA ALA A 79 -25.62 -7.03 6.78
C ALA A 79 -24.78 -6.23 5.77
N VAL A 80 -23.74 -5.52 6.22
CA VAL A 80 -22.87 -4.71 5.33
C VAL A 80 -22.13 -5.55 4.30
N GLU A 81 -21.88 -6.85 4.57
CA GLU A 81 -21.18 -7.72 3.62
C GLU A 81 -22.02 -7.95 2.35
N THR A 82 -23.31 -8.15 2.51
CA THR A 82 -24.22 -8.54 1.43
C THR A 82 -25.04 -7.40 0.85
N THR A 83 -24.99 -6.21 1.45
CA THR A 83 -25.78 -5.03 1.02
C THR A 83 -24.95 -4.18 0.08
N GLU A 84 -25.49 -3.90 -1.09
CA GLU A 84 -24.86 -3.02 -2.08
C GLU A 84 -25.25 -1.54 -1.90
N VAL A 85 -26.47 -1.29 -1.41
CA VAL A 85 -27.04 0.07 -1.37
C VAL A 85 -27.63 0.37 0.01
N PHE A 86 -27.30 1.55 0.51
CA PHE A 86 -27.83 2.11 1.75
C PHE A 86 -28.47 3.46 1.43
N ALA A 87 -29.78 3.59 1.63
CA ALA A 87 -30.55 4.78 1.27
C ALA A 87 -31.15 5.47 2.49
N LYS A 88 -31.50 6.75 2.37
CA LYS A 88 -32.02 7.60 3.46
C LYS A 88 -31.11 7.64 4.68
N LEU A 89 -29.81 7.63 4.48
CA LEU A 89 -28.83 7.67 5.56
C LEU A 89 -28.61 9.09 6.06
N THR A 90 -28.49 9.22 7.37
CA THR A 90 -27.89 10.39 8.02
C THR A 90 -26.37 10.36 7.90
N PRO A 91 -25.66 11.51 8.11
CA PRO A 91 -24.19 11.54 8.10
C PRO A 91 -23.56 10.55 9.10
N ASP A 92 -24.12 10.43 10.30
CA ASP A 92 -23.62 9.51 11.33
C ASP A 92 -23.83 8.04 10.94
N GLN A 93 -24.95 7.71 10.30
CA GLN A 93 -25.20 6.36 9.79
C GLN A 93 -24.23 6.00 8.65
N LYS A 94 -23.88 6.95 7.76
CA LYS A 94 -22.83 6.72 6.74
C LYS A 94 -21.49 6.39 7.41
N ALA A 95 -21.07 7.19 8.40
CA ALA A 95 -19.84 6.95 9.15
C ALA A 95 -19.86 5.59 9.88
N ARG A 96 -21.01 5.22 10.47
CA ARG A 96 -21.18 3.91 11.14
C ARG A 96 -21.02 2.75 10.18
N VAL A 97 -21.63 2.79 9.00
CA VAL A 97 -21.45 1.73 7.96
C VAL A 97 -19.98 1.60 7.54
N VAL A 98 -19.31 2.71 7.33
CA VAL A 98 -17.88 2.73 6.96
C VAL A 98 -17.02 2.14 8.08
N SER A 99 -17.26 2.53 9.35
CA SER A 99 -16.52 1.99 10.50
C SER A 99 -16.70 0.48 10.64
N VAL A 100 -17.93 0.00 10.51
CA VAL A 100 -18.23 -1.44 10.60
C VAL A 100 -17.55 -2.24 9.48
N LEU A 101 -17.51 -1.72 8.25
CA LEU A 101 -16.76 -2.35 7.15
C LEU A 101 -15.25 -2.47 7.47
N ARG A 102 -14.66 -1.43 8.07
CA ARG A 102 -13.25 -1.47 8.51
C ARG A 102 -13.02 -2.46 9.64
N GLU A 103 -13.92 -2.51 10.62
CA GLU A 103 -13.87 -3.48 11.73
C GLU A 103 -13.98 -4.93 11.23
N ASN A 104 -14.74 -5.17 10.16
CA ASN A 104 -14.78 -6.45 9.45
C ASN A 104 -13.47 -6.80 8.73
N GLY A 105 -12.49 -5.89 8.73
CA GLY A 105 -11.16 -6.10 8.17
C GLY A 105 -11.03 -5.74 6.69
N HIS A 106 -11.99 -4.98 6.14
CA HIS A 106 -11.87 -4.40 4.80
C HIS A 106 -11.05 -3.11 4.84
N THR A 107 -10.40 -2.81 3.71
CA THR A 107 -9.84 -1.47 3.46
C THR A 107 -10.90 -0.67 2.72
N VAL A 108 -11.33 0.44 3.30
CA VAL A 108 -12.48 1.23 2.83
C VAL A 108 -12.03 2.59 2.33
N GLY A 109 -12.24 2.86 1.04
CA GLY A 109 -12.23 4.21 0.49
C GLY A 109 -13.65 4.78 0.47
N PHE A 110 -13.84 6.00 0.93
CA PHE A 110 -15.12 6.69 0.86
C PHE A 110 -15.00 7.95 0.01
N MET A 111 -15.86 8.05 -1.01
CA MET A 111 -15.91 9.21 -1.90
C MET A 111 -17.16 10.04 -1.65
N GLY A 112 -16.98 11.34 -1.44
CA GLY A 112 -18.08 12.27 -1.23
C GLY A 112 -17.72 13.71 -1.61
N ASP A 113 -18.73 14.54 -1.88
CA ASP A 113 -18.58 15.93 -2.28
C ASP A 113 -19.35 16.93 -1.40
N GLY A 114 -20.14 16.42 -0.46
CA GLY A 114 -20.98 17.21 0.43
C GLY A 114 -20.49 17.30 1.87
N ILE A 115 -21.04 18.27 2.60
CA ILE A 115 -20.80 18.42 4.07
C ILE A 115 -21.20 17.15 4.82
N ASN A 116 -22.26 16.49 4.38
CA ASN A 116 -22.81 15.28 5.00
C ASN A 116 -21.90 14.05 4.85
N ASP A 117 -20.86 14.15 4.03
CA ASP A 117 -19.92 13.06 3.74
C ASP A 117 -18.63 13.14 4.58
N ALA A 118 -18.38 14.31 5.18
CA ALA A 118 -17.14 14.58 5.93
C ALA A 118 -16.88 13.56 7.05
N ALA A 119 -17.91 13.19 7.82
CA ALA A 119 -17.79 12.22 8.90
C ALA A 119 -17.45 10.81 8.37
N ALA A 120 -18.07 10.40 7.28
CA ALA A 120 -17.81 9.10 6.64
C ALA A 120 -16.43 9.06 5.99
N MET A 121 -15.97 10.15 5.36
CA MET A 121 -14.59 10.26 4.82
C MET A 121 -13.55 10.10 5.92
N LYS A 122 -13.72 10.76 7.07
CA LYS A 122 -12.82 10.62 8.21
C LYS A 122 -12.87 9.24 8.87
N ALA A 123 -13.99 8.55 8.77
CA ALA A 123 -14.15 7.17 9.27
C ALA A 123 -13.51 6.14 8.33
N ALA A 124 -13.30 6.45 7.06
CA ALA A 124 -12.69 5.57 6.06
C ALA A 124 -11.17 5.43 6.27
N ASP A 125 -10.54 4.46 5.59
CA ASP A 125 -9.08 4.37 5.52
C ASP A 125 -8.53 5.41 4.54
N ILE A 126 -9.33 5.78 3.51
CA ILE A 126 -9.01 6.81 2.54
C ILE A 126 -10.28 7.61 2.25
N GLY A 127 -10.28 8.89 2.60
CA GLY A 127 -11.29 9.85 2.20
C GLY A 127 -10.97 10.43 0.83
N ILE A 128 -11.92 10.43 -0.09
CA ILE A 128 -11.75 10.91 -1.46
C ILE A 128 -12.79 11.99 -1.74
N SER A 129 -12.36 13.11 -2.30
CA SER A 129 -13.25 14.17 -2.75
C SER A 129 -12.91 14.62 -4.17
N VAL A 130 -13.66 15.57 -4.69
CA VAL A 130 -13.46 16.15 -6.02
C VAL A 130 -13.19 17.65 -5.90
N ASP A 131 -12.51 18.25 -6.89
CA ASP A 131 -12.16 19.67 -6.86
C ASP A 131 -13.39 20.59 -6.77
N THR A 132 -14.51 20.17 -7.31
CA THR A 132 -15.79 20.91 -7.27
C THR A 132 -16.58 20.72 -5.97
N ALA A 133 -16.07 19.92 -5.02
CA ALA A 133 -16.72 19.69 -3.74
C ALA A 133 -16.70 20.93 -2.83
N VAL A 134 -17.54 20.92 -1.82
CA VAL A 134 -17.53 21.94 -0.76
C VAL A 134 -16.24 21.87 0.06
N ASP A 135 -15.79 23.01 0.60
CA ASP A 135 -14.49 23.10 1.30
C ASP A 135 -14.39 22.10 2.47
N VAL A 136 -15.44 21.92 3.24
CA VAL A 136 -15.47 20.95 4.34
C VAL A 136 -15.22 19.50 3.87
N ALA A 137 -15.75 19.14 2.71
CA ALA A 137 -15.50 17.82 2.12
C ALA A 137 -14.04 17.69 1.67
N LYS A 138 -13.48 18.72 1.02
CA LYS A 138 -12.06 18.73 0.61
C LYS A 138 -11.10 18.68 1.81
N GLU A 139 -11.38 19.41 2.88
CA GLU A 139 -10.59 19.38 4.12
C GLU A 139 -10.66 18.03 4.85
N SER A 140 -11.72 17.26 4.61
CA SER A 140 -11.91 15.93 5.22
C SER A 140 -11.34 14.79 4.37
N ALA A 141 -10.95 15.06 3.14
CA ALA A 141 -10.44 14.08 2.20
C ALA A 141 -8.89 13.98 2.27
N ASP A 142 -8.38 12.76 2.07
CA ASP A 142 -6.95 12.49 1.90
C ASP A 142 -6.51 12.70 0.45
N ILE A 143 -7.44 12.50 -0.50
CA ILE A 143 -7.21 12.64 -1.94
C ILE A 143 -8.31 13.51 -2.55
N ILE A 144 -7.91 14.46 -3.39
CA ILE A 144 -8.82 15.29 -4.17
C ILE A 144 -8.61 14.99 -5.65
N LEU A 145 -9.65 14.45 -6.30
CA LEU A 145 -9.63 14.24 -7.74
C LEU A 145 -9.85 15.58 -8.45
N LEU A 146 -8.93 15.96 -9.32
CA LEU A 146 -9.02 17.21 -10.09
C LEU A 146 -10.09 17.12 -11.19
N GLU A 147 -10.40 15.91 -11.63
CA GLU A 147 -11.48 15.64 -12.56
C GLU A 147 -12.58 14.85 -11.85
N LYS A 148 -13.83 15.29 -12.01
CA LYS A 148 -14.99 14.57 -11.46
C LYS A 148 -15.34 13.37 -12.35
N ASP A 149 -14.41 12.41 -12.47
CA ASP A 149 -14.57 11.16 -13.21
C ASP A 149 -14.09 9.96 -12.37
N LEU A 150 -14.94 8.94 -12.28
CA LEU A 150 -14.62 7.70 -11.56
C LEU A 150 -13.57 6.85 -12.28
N MET A 151 -13.34 7.05 -13.58
CA MET A 151 -12.25 6.39 -14.31
C MET A 151 -10.87 6.85 -13.79
N VAL A 152 -10.74 8.13 -13.43
CA VAL A 152 -9.52 8.66 -12.79
C VAL A 152 -9.25 7.97 -11.44
N LEU A 153 -10.31 7.62 -10.70
CA LEU A 153 -10.17 6.84 -9.46
C LEU A 153 -9.64 5.43 -9.74
N GLU A 154 -10.14 4.78 -10.77
CA GLU A 154 -9.70 3.43 -11.17
C GLU A 154 -8.22 3.45 -11.58
N GLU A 155 -7.81 4.39 -12.43
CA GLU A 155 -6.40 4.60 -12.79
C GLU A 155 -5.52 4.85 -11.55
N GLY A 156 -6.00 5.68 -10.62
CA GLY A 156 -5.32 5.95 -9.35
C GLY A 156 -5.12 4.70 -8.50
N ILE A 157 -6.08 3.79 -8.47
CA ILE A 157 -5.98 2.51 -7.76
C ILE A 157 -4.92 1.62 -8.43
N ILE A 158 -4.87 1.54 -9.75
CA ILE A 158 -3.87 0.76 -10.48
C ILE A 158 -2.47 1.30 -10.23
N GLU A 159 -2.27 2.61 -10.36
CA GLU A 159 -0.97 3.25 -10.09
C GLU A 159 -0.55 3.12 -8.62
N GLY A 160 -1.48 3.22 -7.69
CA GLY A 160 -1.23 2.95 -6.28
C GLY A 160 -0.76 1.51 -6.03
N ARG A 161 -1.34 0.51 -6.72
CA ARG A 161 -0.90 -0.89 -6.63
C ARG A 161 0.48 -1.12 -7.23
N LYS A 162 0.81 -0.45 -8.34
CA LYS A 162 2.17 -0.49 -8.92
C LYS A 162 3.20 0.11 -7.97
N THR A 163 2.88 1.27 -7.40
CA THR A 163 3.73 1.94 -6.40
C THR A 163 3.95 1.03 -5.18
N TYR A 164 2.88 0.41 -4.67
CA TYR A 164 2.98 -0.54 -3.56
C TYR A 164 3.86 -1.74 -3.91
N ALA A 165 3.72 -2.31 -5.11
CA ALA A 165 4.54 -3.42 -5.57
C ALA A 165 6.03 -3.06 -5.58
N ASN A 166 6.38 -1.91 -6.14
CA ASN A 166 7.76 -1.44 -6.21
C ASN A 166 8.33 -1.11 -4.82
N MET A 167 7.51 -0.55 -3.93
CA MET A 167 7.87 -0.33 -2.53
C MET A 167 8.19 -1.66 -1.81
N ILE A 168 7.38 -2.69 -2.00
CA ILE A 168 7.62 -4.03 -1.42
C ILE A 168 8.88 -4.67 -2.00
N LYS A 169 9.15 -4.52 -3.30
CA LYS A 169 10.41 -4.97 -3.90
C LYS A 169 11.60 -4.31 -3.19
N TYR A 170 11.60 -2.99 -3.06
CA TYR A 170 12.65 -2.25 -2.37
C TYR A 170 12.85 -2.72 -0.94
N ILE A 171 11.77 -2.83 -0.16
CA ILE A 171 11.86 -3.27 1.24
C ILE A 171 12.44 -4.68 1.36
N LYS A 172 11.97 -5.63 0.55
CA LYS A 172 12.47 -7.01 0.55
C LYS A 172 13.94 -7.07 0.16
N MET A 173 14.33 -6.38 -0.89
CA MET A 173 15.71 -6.31 -1.35
C MET A 173 16.64 -5.71 -0.31
N THR A 174 16.26 -4.56 0.26
CA THR A 174 17.07 -3.86 1.28
C THR A 174 17.19 -4.69 2.55
N ALA A 175 16.10 -5.25 3.05
CA ALA A 175 16.11 -6.08 4.25
C ALA A 175 16.98 -7.34 4.07
N SER A 176 16.86 -8.03 2.92
CA SER A 176 17.65 -9.23 2.65
C SER A 176 19.14 -8.92 2.42
N SER A 177 19.46 -7.83 1.74
CA SER A 177 20.86 -7.40 1.53
C SER A 177 21.53 -7.04 2.86
N ASN A 178 20.87 -6.23 3.70
CA ASN A 178 21.42 -5.87 5.01
C ASN A 178 21.58 -7.10 5.92
N PHE A 179 20.61 -8.01 5.92
CA PHE A 179 20.73 -9.27 6.67
C PHE A 179 21.90 -10.11 6.19
N GLY A 180 22.06 -10.29 4.86
CA GLY A 180 23.17 -11.01 4.26
C GLY A 180 24.53 -10.40 4.60
N ASN A 181 24.66 -9.09 4.48
CA ASN A 181 25.91 -8.37 4.84
C ASN A 181 26.26 -8.54 6.32
N MET A 182 25.28 -8.38 7.22
CA MET A 182 25.51 -8.56 8.66
C MET A 182 25.89 -10.02 8.99
N PHE A 183 25.25 -10.98 8.35
CA PHE A 183 25.55 -12.39 8.52
C PHE A 183 26.97 -12.72 8.03
N SER A 184 27.38 -12.20 6.86
CA SER A 184 28.72 -12.37 6.31
C SER A 184 29.80 -11.78 7.21
N VAL A 185 29.61 -10.56 7.69
CA VAL A 185 30.54 -9.88 8.60
C VAL A 185 30.66 -10.62 9.92
N LEU A 186 29.54 -11.05 10.51
CA LEU A 186 29.54 -11.79 11.77
C LEU A 186 30.33 -13.12 11.65
N ALA A 187 30.02 -13.92 10.63
CA ALA A 187 30.69 -15.19 10.42
C ALA A 187 32.18 -15.02 10.06
N ALA A 188 32.51 -14.05 9.22
CA ALA A 188 33.89 -13.78 8.88
C ALA A 188 34.71 -13.26 10.08
N SER A 189 34.12 -12.40 10.93
CA SER A 189 34.78 -11.93 12.15
C SER A 189 35.08 -13.04 13.16
N ALA A 190 34.28 -14.13 13.14
CA ALA A 190 34.55 -15.29 13.98
C ALA A 190 35.65 -16.21 13.44
N LEU A 191 35.89 -16.21 12.12
CA LEU A 191 36.81 -17.13 11.44
C LEU A 191 38.14 -16.46 11.05
N LEU A 192 38.13 -15.16 10.77
CA LEU A 192 39.32 -14.42 10.34
C LEU A 192 39.97 -13.68 11.53
N PRO A 193 41.30 -13.57 11.55
CA PRO A 193 42.04 -12.88 12.62
C PRO A 193 41.99 -11.34 12.50
N PHE A 194 41.23 -10.81 11.55
CA PHE A 194 41.05 -9.37 11.32
C PHE A 194 39.61 -9.06 10.92
N LEU A 195 39.19 -7.79 11.01
CA LEU A 195 37.89 -7.37 10.54
C LEU A 195 37.83 -7.35 9.02
N PRO A 196 36.93 -8.16 8.40
CA PRO A 196 36.88 -8.31 6.93
C PRO A 196 36.36 -7.05 6.24
N MET A 197 35.55 -6.25 6.92
CA MET A 197 34.97 -5.00 6.43
C MET A 197 35.10 -3.89 7.47
N MET A 198 35.67 -2.77 7.09
CA MET A 198 35.65 -1.54 7.89
C MET A 198 34.35 -0.78 7.67
N SER A 199 33.97 0.06 8.64
CA SER A 199 32.74 0.88 8.57
C SER A 199 32.65 1.74 7.29
N VAL A 200 33.79 2.22 6.80
CA VAL A 200 33.85 3.00 5.55
C VAL A 200 33.40 2.16 4.34
N HIS A 201 33.79 0.89 4.27
CA HIS A 201 33.37 -0.01 3.18
C HIS A 201 31.85 -0.22 3.22
N LEU A 202 31.24 -0.37 4.40
CA LEU A 202 29.82 -0.52 4.56
C LEU A 202 29.04 0.74 4.14
N ILE A 203 29.58 1.93 4.43
CA ILE A 203 28.99 3.20 3.97
C ILE A 203 28.98 3.28 2.44
N PHE A 204 30.11 2.97 1.78
CA PHE A 204 30.18 2.97 0.32
C PHE A 204 29.28 1.91 -0.30
N LEU A 205 29.21 0.72 0.28
CA LEU A 205 28.32 -0.36 -0.19
C LEU A 205 26.87 0.09 -0.15
N ASN A 206 26.43 0.66 0.97
CA ASN A 206 25.08 1.17 1.13
C ASN A 206 24.78 2.32 0.14
N LEU A 207 25.73 3.24 -0.07
CA LEU A 207 25.57 4.32 -1.03
C LEU A 207 25.39 3.79 -2.47
N ILE A 208 26.20 2.83 -2.89
CA ILE A 208 26.09 2.21 -4.23
C ILE A 208 24.74 1.49 -4.34
N TYR A 209 24.34 0.78 -3.29
CA TYR A 209 23.06 0.09 -3.23
C TYR A 209 21.87 1.08 -3.36
N ASP A 210 21.87 2.13 -2.59
CA ASP A 210 20.80 3.15 -2.61
C ASP A 210 20.70 3.82 -3.98
N LEU A 211 21.83 4.16 -4.60
CA LEU A 211 21.86 4.68 -5.96
C LEU A 211 21.28 3.69 -6.97
N SER A 212 21.58 2.42 -6.84
CA SER A 212 21.02 1.37 -7.71
C SER A 212 19.50 1.21 -7.52
N CYS A 213 19.02 1.37 -6.29
CA CYS A 213 17.60 1.27 -5.97
C CYS A 213 16.76 2.44 -6.49
N THR A 214 17.36 3.57 -6.89
CA THR A 214 16.63 4.70 -7.48
C THR A 214 15.91 4.34 -8.78
N ALA A 215 16.26 3.26 -9.44
CA ALA A 215 15.59 2.77 -10.64
C ALA A 215 14.28 2.00 -10.36
N ILE A 216 14.07 1.52 -9.13
CA ILE A 216 12.92 0.66 -8.77
C ILE A 216 11.54 1.33 -9.03
N PRO A 217 11.34 2.65 -8.80
CA PRO A 217 10.05 3.28 -9.09
C PRO A 217 9.58 3.16 -10.54
N TRP A 218 10.50 2.99 -11.49
CA TRP A 218 10.19 2.80 -12.91
C TRP A 218 10.20 1.35 -13.35
N ASP A 219 10.32 0.40 -12.41
CA ASP A 219 10.28 -1.01 -12.73
C ASP A 219 8.86 -1.48 -13.05
N ASN A 220 8.75 -2.40 -14.00
CA ASN A 220 7.48 -2.97 -14.40
C ASN A 220 6.91 -3.87 -13.29
N VAL A 221 5.58 -3.86 -13.19
CA VAL A 221 4.85 -4.69 -12.24
C VAL A 221 4.00 -5.69 -13.01
N ASP A 222 4.03 -6.95 -12.57
CA ASP A 222 3.25 -8.02 -13.18
C ASP A 222 1.75 -7.77 -13.03
N GLU A 223 0.98 -8.06 -14.08
CA GLU A 223 -0.47 -7.87 -14.11
C GLU A 223 -1.19 -8.65 -13.01
N GLU A 224 -0.72 -9.83 -12.66
CA GLU A 224 -1.26 -10.64 -11.55
C GLU A 224 -1.15 -9.91 -10.20
N PHE A 225 -0.12 -9.10 -10.02
CA PHE A 225 0.05 -8.33 -8.79
C PHE A 225 -0.95 -7.19 -8.69
N ILE A 226 -1.30 -6.57 -9.83
CA ILE A 226 -2.22 -5.44 -9.93
C ILE A 226 -3.68 -5.90 -9.86
N ALA A 227 -3.99 -7.10 -10.35
CA ALA A 227 -5.35 -7.61 -10.50
C ALA A 227 -6.13 -7.69 -9.17
N THR A 228 -5.44 -7.96 -8.05
CA THR A 228 -6.10 -8.14 -6.74
C THR A 228 -5.52 -7.22 -5.68
N PRO A 229 -6.37 -6.71 -4.76
CA PRO A 229 -5.89 -5.93 -3.62
C PRO A 229 -4.96 -6.76 -2.74
N ARG A 230 -3.86 -6.16 -2.29
CA ARG A 230 -2.91 -6.81 -1.37
C ARG A 230 -2.79 -6.03 -0.08
N LYS A 231 -2.68 -6.75 1.04
CA LYS A 231 -2.40 -6.17 2.35
C LYS A 231 -0.92 -6.25 2.67
N TRP A 232 -0.46 -5.35 3.52
CA TRP A 232 0.88 -5.42 4.09
C TRP A 232 1.06 -6.74 4.87
N ASP A 233 2.10 -7.49 4.53
CA ASP A 233 2.46 -8.73 5.23
C ASP A 233 3.94 -8.68 5.63
N ALA A 234 4.18 -8.36 6.90
CA ALA A 234 5.51 -8.31 7.48
C ALA A 234 6.17 -9.71 7.52
N SER A 235 5.37 -10.78 7.62
CA SER A 235 5.89 -12.16 7.68
C SER A 235 6.53 -12.56 6.36
N SER A 236 5.99 -12.09 5.24
CA SER A 236 6.55 -12.28 3.90
C SER A 236 7.91 -11.61 3.74
N VAL A 237 8.10 -10.41 4.34
CA VAL A 237 9.41 -9.72 4.33
C VAL A 237 10.42 -10.49 5.18
N GLY A 238 10.03 -10.90 6.40
CA GLY A 238 10.89 -11.68 7.30
C GLY A 238 11.32 -13.01 6.69
N SER A 239 10.39 -13.74 6.09
CA SER A 239 10.68 -15.00 5.41
C SER A 239 11.65 -14.79 4.24
N PHE A 240 11.41 -13.78 3.41
CA PHE A 240 12.29 -13.43 2.29
C PHE A 240 13.72 -13.08 2.77
N MET A 241 13.84 -12.28 3.82
CA MET A 241 15.10 -11.88 4.43
C MET A 241 15.91 -13.09 4.91
N ILE A 242 15.28 -14.04 5.61
CA ILE A 242 15.97 -15.20 6.19
C ILE A 242 16.42 -16.20 5.11
N TRP A 243 15.63 -16.40 4.06
CA TRP A 243 15.95 -17.38 3.02
C TRP A 243 16.82 -16.83 1.90
N ILE A 244 16.59 -15.59 1.50
CA ILE A 244 17.30 -14.98 0.36
C ILE A 244 18.55 -14.21 0.81
N GLY A 245 18.51 -13.59 2.01
CA GLY A 245 19.66 -12.85 2.54
C GLY A 245 20.98 -13.65 2.53
N PRO A 246 21.03 -14.86 3.10
CA PRO A 246 22.24 -15.67 3.12
C PRO A 246 22.75 -16.09 1.73
N THR A 247 21.92 -16.01 0.68
CA THR A 247 22.34 -16.35 -0.68
C THR A 247 23.44 -15.41 -1.17
N SER A 248 23.38 -14.13 -0.83
CA SER A 248 24.44 -13.17 -1.14
C SER A 248 25.73 -13.47 -0.38
N SER A 249 25.62 -13.97 0.85
CA SER A 249 26.76 -14.32 1.70
C SER A 249 27.65 -15.42 1.11
N ILE A 250 27.14 -16.26 0.21
CA ILE A 250 27.93 -17.27 -0.48
C ILE A 250 29.06 -16.61 -1.27
N PHE A 251 28.78 -15.48 -1.93
CA PHE A 251 29.80 -14.74 -2.69
C PHE A 251 30.83 -14.11 -1.76
N ASP A 252 30.39 -13.58 -0.62
CA ASP A 252 31.27 -12.98 0.38
C ASP A 252 32.21 -14.05 0.94
N PHE A 253 31.70 -15.21 1.37
CA PHE A 253 32.52 -16.30 1.88
C PHE A 253 33.48 -16.85 0.83
N THR A 254 33.03 -17.00 -0.41
CA THR A 254 33.90 -17.44 -1.51
C THR A 254 35.05 -16.44 -1.69
N THR A 255 34.73 -15.14 -1.66
CA THR A 255 35.75 -14.08 -1.77
C THR A 255 36.72 -14.12 -0.58
N TYR A 256 36.24 -14.24 0.66
CA TYR A 256 37.10 -14.31 1.84
C TYR A 256 38.02 -15.53 1.80
N ILE A 257 37.51 -16.70 1.45
CA ILE A 257 38.28 -17.95 1.33
C ILE A 257 39.35 -17.78 0.25
N PHE A 258 38.96 -17.29 -0.92
CA PHE A 258 39.86 -17.09 -2.02
C PHE A 258 40.98 -16.07 -1.68
N MET A 259 40.59 -14.93 -1.11
CA MET A 259 41.57 -13.89 -0.73
C MET A 259 42.51 -14.38 0.36
N TYR A 260 42.00 -15.00 1.42
CA TYR A 260 42.78 -15.44 2.56
C TYR A 260 43.73 -16.60 2.26
N PHE A 261 43.24 -17.65 1.57
CA PHE A 261 44.03 -18.87 1.35
C PHE A 261 44.81 -18.90 0.03
N VAL A 262 44.38 -18.11 -0.97
CA VAL A 262 45.00 -18.19 -2.32
C VAL A 262 45.66 -16.89 -2.71
N PHE A 263 44.88 -15.78 -2.80
CA PHE A 263 45.39 -14.55 -3.40
C PHE A 263 46.45 -13.86 -2.53
N CYS A 264 46.15 -13.63 -1.25
CA CYS A 264 47.10 -12.95 -0.37
C CYS A 264 48.40 -13.77 -0.16
N PRO A 265 48.37 -15.08 0.10
CA PRO A 265 49.60 -15.87 0.15
C PRO A 265 50.39 -15.82 -1.13
N LEU A 266 49.75 -15.96 -2.30
CA LEU A 266 50.42 -16.07 -3.57
C LEU A 266 51.06 -14.75 -4.04
N PHE A 267 50.36 -13.63 -3.88
CA PHE A 267 50.75 -12.33 -4.45
C PHE A 267 51.27 -11.31 -3.43
N VAL A 268 50.97 -11.46 -2.15
CA VAL A 268 51.34 -10.48 -1.14
C VAL A 268 52.43 -11.01 -0.21
N SER A 269 52.23 -12.18 0.40
CA SER A 269 53.07 -12.69 1.47
C SER A 269 54.00 -13.83 1.08
N LYS A 270 54.30 -14.02 -0.20
CA LYS A 270 55.26 -15.02 -0.73
C LYS A 270 54.99 -16.45 -0.26
N GLY A 271 53.73 -16.85 -0.17
CA GLY A 271 53.29 -18.18 0.23
C GLY A 271 52.99 -18.36 1.72
N VAL A 272 53.09 -17.31 2.53
CA VAL A 272 52.81 -17.38 3.98
C VAL A 272 51.38 -16.93 4.29
N LEU A 273 50.67 -17.69 5.11
CA LEU A 273 49.34 -17.30 5.59
C LEU A 273 49.40 -16.18 6.60
N PHE A 274 48.35 -15.37 6.72
CA PHE A 274 48.31 -14.23 7.63
C PHE A 274 48.62 -14.61 9.08
N ASN A 275 48.12 -15.74 9.56
CA ASN A 275 48.40 -16.22 10.94
C ASN A 275 49.84 -16.59 11.19
N ASP A 276 50.59 -16.96 10.14
CA ASP A 276 51.95 -17.40 10.23
C ASP A 276 52.96 -16.28 9.90
N LEU A 277 52.50 -15.08 9.54
CA LEU A 277 53.35 -13.93 9.22
C LEU A 277 54.33 -13.59 10.30
N ALA A 278 53.86 -13.60 11.56
CA ALA A 278 54.73 -13.29 12.72
C ALA A 278 55.86 -14.30 12.96
N ALA A 279 55.75 -15.52 12.43
CA ALA A 279 56.80 -16.51 12.50
C ALA A 279 57.88 -16.32 11.41
N HIS A 280 57.52 -15.64 10.31
CA HIS A 280 58.42 -15.47 9.14
C HIS A 280 58.95 -14.06 8.97
N TYR A 281 58.30 -13.05 9.53
CA TYR A 281 58.63 -11.63 9.40
C TYR A 281 58.68 -10.96 10.78
N SER A 282 59.45 -9.90 10.91
CA SER A 282 59.61 -9.16 12.18
C SER A 282 59.67 -7.63 11.98
N GLY A 283 59.32 -6.87 12.99
CA GLY A 283 59.46 -5.41 12.98
C GLY A 283 58.64 -4.72 11.89
N ALA A 284 59.25 -3.79 11.18
CA ALA A 284 58.60 -2.98 10.17
C ALA A 284 58.11 -3.79 8.94
N GLU A 285 58.80 -4.90 8.63
CA GLU A 285 58.43 -5.78 7.53
C GLU A 285 57.12 -6.55 7.84
N LEU A 286 56.95 -7.03 9.08
CA LEU A 286 55.74 -7.65 9.54
C LEU A 286 54.57 -6.68 9.47
N ALA A 287 54.77 -5.46 9.97
CA ALA A 287 53.72 -4.43 9.94
C ALA A 287 53.30 -4.07 8.50
N ALA A 288 54.26 -3.98 7.58
CA ALA A 288 54.01 -3.73 6.16
C ALA A 288 53.24 -4.87 5.46
N MET A 289 53.51 -6.13 5.83
CA MET A 289 52.82 -7.31 5.31
C MET A 289 51.41 -7.45 5.87
N GLN A 290 51.19 -7.10 7.14
CA GLN A 290 49.87 -7.10 7.75
C GLN A 290 48.98 -5.96 7.28
N ALA A 291 49.54 -4.84 6.81
CA ALA A 291 48.79 -3.70 6.30
C ALA A 291 48.38 -3.83 4.81
N ARG A 292 48.98 -4.76 4.08
CA ARG A 292 48.69 -5.08 2.66
C ARG A 292 47.54 -6.10 2.55
#